data_1e32b05a53b7ab49bd6cc32c3c6fce2e
#
_entry.id   1e32b05a53b7ab49bd6cc32c3c6fce2e
#
_cell.length_a   1.000
_cell.length_b   1.000
_cell.length_c   1.000
_cell.angle_alpha   90.00
_cell.angle_beta   90.00
_cell.angle_gamma   90.00
#
_symmetry.space_group_name_H-M   'P 1'
#
loop_
_entity.id
_entity.type
_entity.pdbx_description
1 polymer ?
#
loop_
_entity_poly.entity_id
_entity_poly.type
_entity_poly.pdbx_seq_one_letter_code
_entity_poly.pdbx_strand_id
1 'polypeptide(L)'
;MNAFFTPEGFYRTAGYSVKWLYGLAAVCAAVAFYLGFFVCPIDATQGNSYRIIFIHVASAWMSMLIYVVMAVFSAAALVTNNKMCSIFSAAMAPTGALMAFLALFSGSFWGRPTWGTHWVWDARLTSELFLLFLYLGFLALQSAIADHRRADKACAVIAIVGVVNVPIIYFSVKWWNTLHQGASITSKGSSIAPIMLYTLLLMVVAFWIYSFASTFVRARSMILERERRQTWVQALVKEGK
;
A
#
# COMPACT_ATOMS: atom_id res chain seq x y z
N MET A 1 12.20 -19.35 19.15
CA MET A 1 11.26 -18.49 18.40
C MET A 1 11.95 -17.15 18.18
N ASN A 2 12.10 -16.69 16.92
CA ASN A 2 12.80 -15.43 16.64
C ASN A 2 12.09 -14.27 17.38
N ALA A 3 12.84 -13.47 18.14
CA ALA A 3 12.30 -12.34 18.93
C ALA A 3 11.44 -11.38 18.11
N PHE A 4 11.73 -11.24 16.81
CA PHE A 4 10.97 -10.41 15.88
C PHE A 4 9.49 -10.82 15.72
N PHE A 5 9.15 -12.09 15.92
CA PHE A 5 7.76 -12.59 15.82
C PHE A 5 6.99 -12.58 17.15
N THR A 6 7.56 -12.01 18.20
CA THR A 6 6.87 -11.75 19.46
C THR A 6 6.48 -10.27 19.55
N PRO A 7 5.34 -9.91 20.20
CA PRO A 7 4.92 -8.53 20.34
C PRO A 7 6.01 -7.60 20.92
N GLU A 8 6.59 -8.00 22.04
CA GLU A 8 7.65 -7.22 22.72
C GLU A 8 8.92 -7.10 21.85
N GLY A 9 9.39 -8.22 21.29
CA GLY A 9 10.59 -8.24 20.46
C GLY A 9 10.44 -7.38 19.20
N PHE A 10 9.28 -7.47 18.52
CA PHE A 10 8.98 -6.60 17.39
C PHE A 10 8.92 -5.13 17.81
N TYR A 11 8.21 -4.81 18.89
CA TYR A 11 8.07 -3.44 19.38
C TYR A 11 9.43 -2.76 19.60
N ARG A 12 10.36 -3.46 20.26
CA ARG A 12 11.72 -2.95 20.52
C ARG A 12 12.52 -2.78 19.23
N THR A 13 12.59 -3.82 18.40
CA THR A 13 13.40 -3.82 17.18
C THR A 13 12.90 -2.82 16.14
N ALA A 14 11.58 -2.78 15.89
CA ALA A 14 10.98 -1.86 14.93
C ALA A 14 11.18 -0.39 15.31
N GLY A 15 11.21 -0.07 16.62
CA GLY A 15 11.39 1.29 17.10
C GLY A 15 12.67 1.96 16.62
N TYR A 16 13.76 1.21 16.54
CA TYR A 16 15.05 1.74 16.08
C TYR A 16 15.10 2.03 14.58
N SER A 17 14.39 1.25 13.77
CA SER A 17 14.46 1.35 12.31
C SER A 17 13.52 2.41 11.72
N VAL A 18 12.39 2.72 12.37
CA VAL A 18 11.32 3.55 11.81
C VAL A 18 11.82 4.93 11.33
N LYS A 19 12.58 5.65 12.14
CA LYS A 19 13.07 6.99 11.77
C LYS A 19 13.99 6.96 10.54
N TRP A 20 14.82 5.93 10.43
CA TRP A 20 15.73 5.75 9.31
C TRP A 20 14.97 5.36 8.03
N LEU A 21 13.95 4.51 8.15
CA LEU A 21 13.08 4.15 7.04
C LEU A 21 12.34 5.37 6.50
N TYR A 22 11.74 6.20 7.36
CA TYR A 22 11.10 7.43 6.89
C TYR A 22 12.10 8.41 6.26
N GLY A 23 13.27 8.58 6.85
CA GLY A 23 14.34 9.42 6.27
C GLY A 23 14.75 8.93 4.87
N LEU A 24 14.99 7.62 4.73
CA LEU A 24 15.34 7.02 3.44
C LEU A 24 14.20 7.13 2.41
N ALA A 25 12.95 6.88 2.83
CA ALA A 25 11.78 7.04 1.96
C ALA A 25 11.65 8.49 1.47
N ALA A 26 11.85 9.46 2.36
CA ALA A 26 11.78 10.88 2.01
C ALA A 26 12.88 11.28 1.02
N VAL A 27 14.12 10.82 1.22
CA VAL A 27 15.23 11.09 0.29
C VAL A 27 14.95 10.46 -1.08
N CYS A 28 14.57 9.17 -1.12
CA CYS A 28 14.24 8.50 -2.38
C CYS A 28 13.08 9.20 -3.11
N ALA A 29 12.02 9.59 -2.39
CA ALA A 29 10.88 10.29 -2.97
C ALA A 29 11.27 11.68 -3.49
N ALA A 30 12.07 12.45 -2.74
CA ALA A 30 12.54 13.76 -3.16
C ALA A 30 13.41 13.69 -4.43
N VAL A 31 14.33 12.72 -4.49
CA VAL A 31 15.15 12.48 -5.69
C VAL A 31 14.29 12.05 -6.87
N ALA A 32 13.37 11.09 -6.68
CA ALA A 32 12.48 10.65 -7.74
C ALA A 32 11.57 11.78 -8.24
N PHE A 33 11.07 12.62 -7.33
CA PHE A 33 10.28 13.80 -7.66
C PHE A 33 11.11 14.79 -8.49
N TYR A 34 12.31 15.14 -8.02
CA TYR A 34 13.20 16.03 -8.74
C TYR A 34 13.53 15.51 -10.16
N LEU A 35 13.95 14.26 -10.26
CA LEU A 35 14.24 13.66 -11.57
C LEU A 35 13.00 13.63 -12.46
N GLY A 36 11.85 13.22 -11.94
CA GLY A 36 10.62 13.08 -12.71
C GLY A 36 10.06 14.40 -13.24
N PHE A 37 10.12 15.45 -12.44
CA PHE A 37 9.49 16.73 -12.79
C PHE A 37 10.43 17.74 -13.44
N PHE A 38 11.75 17.64 -13.22
CA PHE A 38 12.71 18.63 -13.71
C PHE A 38 13.76 18.08 -14.69
N VAL A 39 14.07 16.76 -14.63
CA VAL A 39 15.16 16.17 -15.43
C VAL A 39 14.63 15.27 -16.55
N CYS A 40 13.59 14.47 -16.31
CA CYS A 40 13.05 13.57 -17.31
C CYS A 40 12.53 14.32 -18.55
N PRO A 41 12.73 13.76 -19.76
CA PRO A 41 12.23 14.37 -20.98
C PRO A 41 10.71 14.47 -20.99
N ILE A 42 10.19 15.35 -21.84
CA ILE A 42 8.76 15.47 -22.10
C ILE A 42 8.34 14.29 -22.98
N ASP A 43 7.22 13.64 -22.66
CA ASP A 43 6.68 12.55 -23.46
C ASP A 43 6.20 13.07 -24.83
N ALA A 44 6.50 12.33 -25.90
CA ALA A 44 6.19 12.74 -27.26
C ALA A 44 4.68 12.81 -27.56
N THR A 45 3.88 12.01 -26.87
CA THR A 45 2.43 11.88 -27.11
C THR A 45 1.60 12.67 -26.10
N GLN A 46 1.94 12.54 -24.82
CA GLN A 46 1.16 13.09 -23.71
C GLN A 46 1.78 14.35 -23.09
N GLY A 47 2.94 14.77 -23.56
CA GLY A 47 3.59 15.98 -23.08
C GLY A 47 3.94 15.90 -21.59
N ASN A 48 3.74 17.01 -20.87
CA ASN A 48 4.02 17.09 -19.44
C ASN A 48 3.03 16.31 -18.57
N SER A 49 1.82 16.00 -19.07
CA SER A 49 0.84 15.23 -18.29
C SER A 49 1.31 13.80 -17.98
N TYR A 50 2.20 13.25 -18.81
CA TYR A 50 2.80 11.93 -18.58
C TYR A 50 3.62 11.85 -17.27
N ARG A 51 4.09 12.97 -16.73
CA ARG A 51 4.85 13.02 -15.46
C ARG A 51 4.05 12.51 -14.26
N ILE A 52 2.72 12.47 -14.35
CA ILE A 52 1.84 11.87 -13.33
C ILE A 52 2.16 10.38 -13.13
N ILE A 53 2.76 9.71 -14.11
CA ILE A 53 3.14 8.29 -14.05
C ILE A 53 3.96 7.95 -12.80
N PHE A 54 4.85 8.85 -12.36
CA PHE A 54 5.73 8.62 -11.21
C PHE A 54 4.96 8.45 -9.90
N ILE A 55 3.84 9.12 -9.75
CA ILE A 55 2.97 9.00 -8.56
C ILE A 55 1.90 7.94 -8.81
N HIS A 56 1.20 8.02 -9.95
CA HIS A 56 0.05 7.16 -10.25
C HIS A 56 0.43 5.68 -10.29
N VAL A 57 1.43 5.31 -11.09
CA VAL A 57 1.81 3.89 -11.24
C VAL A 57 2.42 3.35 -9.95
N ALA A 58 3.25 4.14 -9.26
CA ALA A 58 3.82 3.74 -7.98
C ALA A 58 2.73 3.48 -6.93
N SER A 59 1.72 4.35 -6.82
CA SER A 59 0.61 4.16 -5.87
C SER A 59 -0.31 3.00 -6.27
N ALA A 60 -0.63 2.83 -7.56
CA ALA A 60 -1.44 1.71 -8.04
C ALA A 60 -0.78 0.35 -7.79
N TRP A 61 0.53 0.23 -8.01
CA TRP A 61 1.26 -1.00 -7.69
C TRP A 61 1.26 -1.27 -6.19
N MET A 62 1.44 -0.22 -5.37
CA MET A 62 1.45 -0.36 -3.92
C MET A 62 0.08 -0.72 -3.37
N SER A 63 -1.02 -0.17 -3.90
CA SER A 63 -2.38 -0.52 -3.47
C SER A 63 -2.63 -2.02 -3.63
N MET A 64 -2.34 -2.57 -4.81
CA MET A 64 -2.50 -4.01 -5.09
C MET A 64 -1.55 -4.88 -4.24
N LEU A 65 -0.26 -4.52 -4.16
CA LEU A 65 0.73 -5.30 -3.41
C LEU A 65 0.39 -5.38 -1.92
N ILE A 66 0.06 -4.24 -1.31
CA ILE A 66 -0.33 -4.20 0.10
C ILE A 66 -1.55 -5.08 0.35
N TYR A 67 -2.54 -5.08 -0.54
CA TYR A 67 -3.72 -5.92 -0.38
C TYR A 67 -3.39 -7.42 -0.43
N VAL A 68 -2.54 -7.83 -1.37
CA VAL A 68 -2.06 -9.22 -1.43
C VAL A 68 -1.32 -9.62 -0.15
N VAL A 69 -0.41 -8.78 0.33
CA VAL A 69 0.34 -9.04 1.56
C VAL A 69 -0.60 -9.11 2.77
N MET A 70 -1.60 -8.21 2.86
CA MET A 70 -2.64 -8.27 3.89
C MET A 70 -3.43 -9.58 3.85
N ALA A 71 -3.81 -10.05 2.66
CA ALA A 71 -4.54 -11.32 2.51
C ALA A 71 -3.67 -12.51 2.97
N VAL A 72 -2.37 -12.51 2.64
CA VAL A 72 -1.43 -13.55 3.10
C VAL A 72 -1.31 -13.55 4.63
N PHE A 73 -1.10 -12.38 5.25
CA PHE A 73 -1.04 -12.29 6.70
C PHE A 73 -2.38 -12.64 7.36
N SER A 74 -3.51 -12.28 6.75
CA SER A 74 -4.84 -12.65 7.22
C SER A 74 -5.06 -14.16 7.17
N ALA A 75 -4.68 -14.82 6.08
CA ALA A 75 -4.74 -16.27 5.97
C ALA A 75 -3.83 -16.95 6.99
N ALA A 76 -2.59 -16.48 7.14
CA ALA A 76 -1.67 -16.97 8.16
C ALA A 76 -2.23 -16.81 9.59
N ALA A 77 -2.88 -15.67 9.87
CA ALA A 77 -3.51 -15.43 11.18
C ALA A 77 -4.63 -16.42 11.47
N LEU A 78 -5.48 -16.74 10.49
CA LEU A 78 -6.57 -17.73 10.66
C LEU A 78 -6.05 -19.14 10.88
N VAL A 79 -5.00 -19.55 10.13
CA VAL A 79 -4.44 -20.90 10.20
C VAL A 79 -3.62 -21.11 11.49
N THR A 80 -2.77 -20.13 11.82
CA THR A 80 -1.81 -20.26 12.94
C THR A 80 -2.29 -19.67 14.25
N ASN A 81 -3.40 -18.92 14.25
CA ASN A 81 -3.85 -18.10 15.37
C ASN A 81 -2.79 -17.11 15.89
N ASN A 82 -1.84 -16.70 15.04
CA ASN A 82 -0.78 -15.79 15.43
C ASN A 82 -1.26 -14.34 15.43
N LYS A 83 -1.25 -13.71 16.61
CA LYS A 83 -1.66 -12.31 16.81
C LYS A 83 -0.87 -11.33 15.95
N MET A 84 0.44 -11.58 15.74
CA MET A 84 1.28 -10.68 14.95
C MET A 84 0.85 -10.62 13.49
N CYS A 85 0.38 -11.72 12.92
CA CYS A 85 -0.14 -11.74 11.56
C CYS A 85 -1.39 -10.85 11.43
N SER A 86 -2.34 -10.92 12.37
CA SER A 86 -3.51 -10.02 12.39
C SER A 86 -3.09 -8.55 12.56
N ILE A 87 -2.14 -8.27 13.45
CA ILE A 87 -1.63 -6.91 13.68
C ILE A 87 -0.98 -6.35 12.41
N PHE A 88 -0.16 -7.13 11.71
CA PHE A 88 0.46 -6.68 10.46
C PHE A 88 -0.57 -6.41 9.37
N SER A 89 -1.52 -7.32 9.16
CA SER A 89 -2.60 -7.10 8.21
C SER A 89 -3.35 -5.80 8.50
N ALA A 90 -3.76 -5.59 9.74
CA ALA A 90 -4.48 -4.40 10.16
C ALA A 90 -3.63 -3.11 10.07
N ALA A 91 -2.35 -3.18 10.42
CA ALA A 91 -1.45 -2.02 10.36
C ALA A 91 -1.15 -1.54 8.93
N MET A 92 -1.26 -2.43 7.93
CA MET A 92 -1.08 -2.10 6.51
C MET A 92 -2.29 -1.43 5.89
N ALA A 93 -3.51 -1.74 6.34
CA ALA A 93 -4.76 -1.32 5.71
C ALA A 93 -4.88 0.19 5.47
N PRO A 94 -4.54 1.09 6.41
CA PRO A 94 -4.62 2.53 6.17
C PRO A 94 -3.67 3.01 5.07
N THR A 95 -2.47 2.42 4.98
CA THR A 95 -1.53 2.76 3.90
C THR A 95 -2.03 2.24 2.55
N GLY A 96 -2.58 1.03 2.50
CA GLY A 96 -3.19 0.48 1.28
C GLY A 96 -4.36 1.33 0.78
N ALA A 97 -5.24 1.77 1.68
CA ALA A 97 -6.32 2.69 1.36
C ALA A 97 -5.81 4.03 0.80
N LEU A 98 -4.76 4.60 1.41
CA LEU A 98 -4.12 5.82 0.92
C LEU A 98 -3.55 5.63 -0.49
N MET A 99 -2.88 4.52 -0.76
CA MET A 99 -2.31 4.22 -2.08
C MET A 99 -3.39 4.02 -3.15
N ALA A 100 -4.48 3.32 -2.83
CA ALA A 100 -5.62 3.18 -3.73
C ALA A 100 -6.29 4.53 -4.02
N PHE A 101 -6.47 5.37 -3.00
CA PHE A 101 -6.98 6.72 -3.17
C PHE A 101 -6.05 7.58 -4.06
N LEU A 102 -4.75 7.56 -3.81
CA LEU A 102 -3.78 8.30 -4.63
C LEU A 102 -3.76 7.82 -6.08
N ALA A 103 -3.89 6.51 -6.32
CA ALA A 103 -3.99 5.96 -7.66
C ALA A 103 -5.23 6.48 -8.38
N LEU A 104 -6.41 6.42 -7.74
CA LEU A 104 -7.66 6.93 -8.32
C LEU A 104 -7.62 8.43 -8.55
N PHE A 105 -7.15 9.19 -7.57
CA PHE A 105 -7.05 10.65 -7.64
C PHE A 105 -6.11 11.10 -8.76
N SER A 106 -4.87 10.62 -8.76
CA SER A 106 -3.89 10.97 -9.79
C SER A 106 -4.29 10.48 -11.19
N GLY A 107 -4.92 9.28 -11.27
CA GLY A 107 -5.46 8.75 -12.51
C GLY A 107 -6.60 9.58 -13.08
N SER A 108 -7.49 10.10 -12.24
CA SER A 108 -8.54 11.03 -12.64
C SER A 108 -7.97 12.32 -13.24
N PHE A 109 -6.95 12.90 -12.63
CA PHE A 109 -6.27 14.07 -13.18
C PHE A 109 -5.53 13.77 -14.48
N TRP A 110 -4.91 12.59 -14.60
CA TRP A 110 -4.24 12.17 -15.82
C TRP A 110 -5.22 11.84 -16.95
N GLY A 111 -6.41 11.33 -16.62
CA GLY A 111 -7.45 11.01 -17.59
C GLY A 111 -7.96 12.23 -18.36
N ARG A 112 -8.04 13.38 -17.71
CA ARG A 112 -8.56 14.59 -18.36
C ARG A 112 -7.78 15.01 -19.61
N PRO A 113 -6.46 15.22 -19.60
CA PRO A 113 -5.69 15.53 -20.79
C PRO A 113 -5.52 14.37 -21.75
N THR A 114 -5.67 13.12 -21.30
CA THR A 114 -5.42 11.92 -22.12
C THR A 114 -6.67 11.43 -22.85
N TRP A 115 -7.82 11.44 -22.15
CA TRP A 115 -9.09 10.86 -22.62
C TRP A 115 -10.21 11.88 -22.73
N GLY A 116 -9.97 13.13 -22.33
CA GLY A 116 -10.99 14.21 -22.33
C GLY A 116 -11.94 14.16 -21.13
N THR A 117 -11.82 13.19 -20.25
CA THR A 117 -12.68 13.03 -19.07
C THR A 117 -11.88 12.64 -17.84
N HIS A 118 -12.39 13.01 -16.65
CA HIS A 118 -11.80 12.60 -15.38
C HIS A 118 -12.12 11.16 -14.98
N TRP A 119 -13.23 10.60 -15.48
CA TRP A 119 -13.73 9.30 -15.08
C TRP A 119 -14.50 8.61 -16.19
N VAL A 120 -14.31 7.32 -16.30
CA VAL A 120 -15.16 6.39 -17.07
C VAL A 120 -15.42 5.16 -16.22
N TRP A 121 -16.62 4.58 -16.38
CA TRP A 121 -16.98 3.33 -15.69
C TRP A 121 -16.49 2.12 -16.50
N ASP A 122 -15.18 2.01 -16.62
CA ASP A 122 -14.55 0.83 -17.21
C ASP A 122 -14.10 -0.17 -16.16
N ALA A 123 -13.69 -1.36 -16.59
CA ALA A 123 -13.29 -2.43 -15.67
C ALA A 123 -12.07 -2.07 -14.82
N ARG A 124 -11.14 -1.28 -15.36
CA ARG A 124 -9.90 -0.90 -14.66
C ARG A 124 -10.16 0.06 -13.51
N LEU A 125 -10.84 1.18 -13.81
CA LEU A 125 -11.11 2.22 -12.81
C LEU A 125 -12.12 1.71 -11.77
N THR A 126 -13.14 0.97 -12.21
CA THR A 126 -14.17 0.43 -11.30
C THR A 126 -13.57 -0.61 -10.33
N SER A 127 -12.71 -1.51 -10.80
CA SER A 127 -12.09 -2.49 -9.92
C SER A 127 -11.06 -1.86 -8.95
N GLU A 128 -10.34 -0.81 -9.34
CA GLU A 128 -9.47 -0.06 -8.42
C GLU A 128 -10.30 0.70 -7.37
N LEU A 129 -11.44 1.29 -7.74
CA LEU A 129 -12.38 1.89 -6.79
C LEU A 129 -12.94 0.85 -5.81
N PHE A 130 -13.24 -0.35 -6.31
CA PHE A 130 -13.68 -1.46 -5.47
C PHE A 130 -12.59 -1.89 -4.49
N LEU A 131 -11.31 -1.87 -4.89
CA LEU A 131 -10.18 -2.11 -3.98
C LEU A 131 -10.13 -1.10 -2.84
N LEU A 132 -10.36 0.19 -3.13
CA LEU A 132 -10.46 1.21 -2.09
C LEU A 132 -11.61 0.91 -1.12
N PHE A 133 -12.78 0.51 -1.61
CA PHE A 133 -13.91 0.15 -0.74
C PHE A 133 -13.63 -1.10 0.11
N LEU A 134 -12.88 -2.07 -0.41
CA LEU A 134 -12.44 -3.23 0.37
C LEU A 134 -11.51 -2.81 1.52
N TYR A 135 -10.59 -1.87 1.30
CA TYR A 135 -9.77 -1.31 2.36
C TYR A 135 -10.61 -0.55 3.41
N LEU A 136 -11.53 0.29 2.96
CA LEU A 136 -12.40 1.04 3.85
C LEU A 136 -13.33 0.12 4.65
N GLY A 137 -13.87 -0.93 4.01
CA GLY A 137 -14.66 -1.97 4.66
C GLY A 137 -13.87 -2.73 5.72
N PHE A 138 -12.60 -3.08 5.43
CA PHE A 138 -11.69 -3.68 6.42
C PHE A 138 -11.50 -2.76 7.64
N LEU A 139 -11.21 -1.49 7.42
CA LEU A 139 -11.01 -0.50 8.49
C LEU A 139 -12.28 -0.27 9.30
N ALA A 140 -13.45 -0.19 8.63
CA ALA A 140 -14.73 -0.05 9.28
C ALA A 140 -15.07 -1.26 10.17
N LEU A 141 -14.87 -2.49 9.67
CA LEU A 141 -15.06 -3.70 10.48
C LEU A 141 -14.15 -3.74 11.70
N GLN A 142 -12.88 -3.35 11.51
CA GLN A 142 -11.91 -3.34 12.60
C GLN A 142 -12.28 -2.37 13.72
N SER A 143 -12.85 -1.21 13.37
CA SER A 143 -13.27 -0.20 14.34
C SER A 143 -14.64 -0.50 14.97
N ALA A 144 -15.54 -1.16 14.25
CA ALA A 144 -16.90 -1.44 14.71
C ALA A 144 -17.00 -2.61 15.71
N ILE A 145 -16.04 -3.54 15.67
CA ILE A 145 -16.08 -4.74 16.49
C ILE A 145 -15.17 -4.57 17.71
N ALA A 146 -15.73 -4.43 18.90
CA ALA A 146 -14.97 -4.18 20.13
C ALA A 146 -14.04 -5.35 20.55
N ASP A 147 -14.43 -6.59 20.27
CA ASP A 147 -13.58 -7.76 20.53
C ASP A 147 -12.54 -7.94 19.43
N HIS A 148 -11.27 -7.72 19.76
CA HIS A 148 -10.17 -7.78 18.80
C HIS A 148 -10.06 -9.12 18.07
N ARG A 149 -10.36 -10.25 18.72
CA ARG A 149 -10.30 -11.57 18.07
C ARG A 149 -11.40 -11.74 17.02
N ARG A 150 -12.60 -11.27 17.33
CA ARG A 150 -13.71 -11.27 16.37
C ARG A 150 -13.47 -10.30 15.22
N ALA A 151 -12.98 -9.11 15.52
CA ALA A 151 -12.58 -8.13 14.53
C ALA A 151 -11.51 -8.70 13.55
N ASP A 152 -10.44 -9.29 14.10
CA ASP A 152 -9.37 -9.89 13.31
C ASP A 152 -9.88 -10.98 12.36
N LYS A 153 -10.80 -11.86 12.83
CA LYS A 153 -11.40 -12.90 11.97
C LYS A 153 -12.29 -12.33 10.88
N ALA A 154 -13.15 -11.36 11.19
CA ALA A 154 -14.00 -10.71 10.20
C ALA A 154 -13.17 -9.96 9.15
N CYS A 155 -12.15 -9.21 9.59
CA CYS A 155 -11.19 -8.53 8.72
C CYS A 155 -10.38 -9.50 7.84
N ALA A 156 -10.01 -10.66 8.38
CA ALA A 156 -9.30 -11.66 7.60
C ALA A 156 -10.16 -12.23 6.47
N VAL A 157 -11.45 -12.43 6.70
CA VAL A 157 -12.37 -12.90 5.65
C VAL A 157 -12.46 -11.88 4.51
N ILE A 158 -12.67 -10.59 4.82
CA ILE A 158 -12.76 -9.56 3.76
C ILE A 158 -11.44 -9.42 3.00
N ALA A 159 -10.28 -9.54 3.66
CA ALA A 159 -8.99 -9.49 3.00
C ALA A 159 -8.77 -10.67 2.05
N ILE A 160 -9.10 -11.90 2.49
CA ILE A 160 -8.92 -13.12 1.71
C ILE A 160 -9.91 -13.17 0.52
N VAL A 161 -11.17 -12.82 0.74
CA VAL A 161 -12.17 -12.80 -0.34
C VAL A 161 -11.85 -11.65 -1.32
N GLY A 162 -11.50 -10.49 -0.80
CA GLY A 162 -11.24 -9.30 -1.62
C GLY A 162 -9.98 -9.41 -2.49
N VAL A 163 -9.01 -10.29 -2.15
CA VAL A 163 -7.78 -10.42 -2.95
C VAL A 163 -8.04 -10.87 -4.40
N VAL A 164 -9.16 -11.53 -4.66
CA VAL A 164 -9.59 -11.91 -6.01
C VAL A 164 -9.77 -10.69 -6.93
N ASN A 165 -10.03 -9.51 -6.35
CA ASN A 165 -10.12 -8.27 -7.12
C ASN A 165 -8.76 -7.82 -7.71
N VAL A 166 -7.63 -8.17 -7.09
CA VAL A 166 -6.30 -7.75 -7.55
C VAL A 166 -5.96 -8.28 -8.96
N PRO A 167 -6.08 -9.59 -9.27
CA PRO A 167 -5.91 -10.05 -10.64
C PRO A 167 -6.94 -9.44 -11.61
N ILE A 168 -8.16 -9.13 -11.18
CA ILE A 168 -9.14 -8.42 -12.01
C ILE A 168 -8.61 -7.04 -12.41
N ILE A 169 -8.10 -6.25 -11.46
CA ILE A 169 -7.46 -4.97 -11.74
C ILE A 169 -6.31 -5.16 -12.73
N TYR A 170 -5.39 -6.08 -12.47
CA TYR A 170 -4.19 -6.27 -13.28
C TYR A 170 -4.51 -6.69 -14.72
N PHE A 171 -5.43 -7.63 -14.91
CA PHE A 171 -5.78 -8.16 -16.21
C PHE A 171 -6.93 -7.42 -16.90
N SER A 172 -7.58 -6.45 -16.27
CA SER A 172 -8.71 -5.70 -16.83
C SER A 172 -8.44 -5.14 -18.23
N VAL A 173 -7.24 -4.60 -18.45
CA VAL A 173 -6.83 -4.06 -19.76
C VAL A 173 -6.63 -5.11 -20.86
N LYS A 174 -6.60 -6.39 -20.51
CA LYS A 174 -6.50 -7.52 -21.45
C LYS A 174 -7.83 -8.22 -21.67
N TRP A 175 -8.69 -8.23 -20.64
CA TRP A 175 -9.95 -8.96 -20.66
C TRP A 175 -11.12 -8.12 -21.14
N TRP A 176 -11.03 -6.78 -20.97
CA TRP A 176 -12.10 -5.85 -21.35
C TRP A 176 -11.54 -4.66 -22.11
N ASN A 177 -12.44 -4.00 -22.88
CA ASN A 177 -12.13 -2.72 -23.50
C ASN A 177 -12.10 -1.65 -22.42
N THR A 178 -10.97 -0.96 -22.28
CA THR A 178 -10.79 0.15 -21.35
C THR A 178 -10.06 1.28 -22.06
N LEU A 179 -10.26 2.52 -21.61
CA LEU A 179 -9.45 3.65 -22.09
C LEU A 179 -8.03 3.62 -21.52
N HIS A 180 -7.80 2.83 -20.48
CA HIS A 180 -6.50 2.72 -19.84
C HIS A 180 -5.51 2.00 -20.77
N GLN A 181 -4.35 2.63 -20.98
CA GLN A 181 -3.27 2.01 -21.78
C GLN A 181 -2.80 0.68 -21.16
N GLY A 182 -2.32 -0.21 -22.02
CA GLY A 182 -1.71 -1.47 -21.61
C GLY A 182 -0.45 -1.27 -20.76
N ALA A 183 0.07 -2.36 -20.19
CA ALA A 183 1.27 -2.31 -19.35
C ALA A 183 2.49 -1.83 -20.17
N SER A 184 3.06 -0.70 -19.79
CA SER A 184 4.29 -0.15 -20.40
C SER A 184 5.56 -0.90 -19.97
N ILE A 185 5.48 -1.71 -18.91
CA ILE A 185 6.56 -2.58 -18.41
C ILE A 185 6.06 -4.03 -18.49
N THR A 186 6.77 -4.85 -19.24
CA THR A 186 6.44 -6.27 -19.49
C THR A 186 7.68 -7.14 -19.32
N SER A 187 7.50 -8.47 -19.33
CA SER A 187 8.61 -9.42 -19.33
C SER A 187 9.50 -9.34 -20.57
N LYS A 188 9.01 -8.71 -21.66
CA LYS A 188 9.76 -8.51 -22.92
C LYS A 188 10.52 -7.18 -22.96
N GLY A 189 10.37 -6.33 -21.94
CA GLY A 189 11.02 -5.01 -21.87
C GLY A 189 10.05 -3.89 -21.47
N SER A 190 10.53 -2.67 -21.55
CA SER A 190 9.78 -1.44 -21.26
C SER A 190 9.70 -0.54 -22.48
N SER A 191 8.55 0.08 -22.70
CA SER A 191 8.36 1.14 -23.69
C SER A 191 8.68 2.53 -23.14
N ILE A 192 9.02 2.64 -21.86
CA ILE A 192 9.34 3.89 -21.16
C ILE A 192 10.81 4.21 -21.38
N ALA A 193 11.15 5.48 -21.64
CA ALA A 193 12.54 5.94 -21.74
C ALA A 193 13.33 5.54 -20.46
N PRO A 194 14.58 5.06 -20.57
CA PRO A 194 15.32 4.50 -19.43
C PRO A 194 15.38 5.40 -18.20
N ILE A 195 15.63 6.69 -18.37
CA ILE A 195 15.67 7.64 -17.25
C ILE A 195 14.31 7.75 -16.55
N MET A 196 13.20 7.73 -17.27
CA MET A 196 11.87 7.76 -16.72
C MET A 196 11.53 6.44 -16.00
N LEU A 197 11.97 5.30 -16.56
CA LEU A 197 11.79 3.99 -15.93
C LEU A 197 12.52 3.93 -14.58
N TYR A 198 13.80 4.32 -14.53
CA TYR A 198 14.56 4.31 -13.27
C TYR A 198 13.98 5.28 -12.25
N THR A 199 13.49 6.44 -12.68
CA THR A 199 12.81 7.41 -11.83
C THR A 199 11.50 6.82 -11.24
N LEU A 200 10.71 6.15 -12.07
CA LEU A 200 9.50 5.46 -11.63
C LEU A 200 9.83 4.36 -10.61
N LEU A 201 10.82 3.53 -10.89
CA LEU A 201 11.24 2.46 -9.97
C LEU A 201 11.76 3.02 -8.64
N LEU A 202 12.49 4.14 -8.67
CA LEU A 202 12.93 4.82 -7.45
C LEU A 202 11.74 5.32 -6.62
N MET A 203 10.70 5.86 -7.26
CA MET A 203 9.46 6.26 -6.56
C MET A 203 8.73 5.04 -5.97
N VAL A 204 8.67 3.91 -6.70
CA VAL A 204 8.12 2.65 -6.18
C VAL A 204 8.88 2.20 -4.93
N VAL A 205 10.21 2.24 -4.95
CA VAL A 205 11.06 1.91 -3.79
C VAL A 205 10.78 2.86 -2.62
N ALA A 206 10.65 4.16 -2.87
CA ALA A 206 10.29 5.14 -1.85
C ALA A 206 8.94 4.80 -1.18
N PHE A 207 7.93 4.44 -1.97
CA PHE A 207 6.61 4.06 -1.47
C PHE A 207 6.64 2.73 -0.70
N TRP A 208 7.48 1.77 -1.11
CA TRP A 208 7.71 0.54 -0.35
C TRP A 208 8.28 0.84 1.03
N ILE A 209 9.37 1.61 1.10
CA ILE A 209 10.04 1.95 2.35
C ILE A 209 9.07 2.73 3.26
N TYR A 210 8.32 3.69 2.72
CA TYR A 210 7.28 4.41 3.45
C TYR A 210 6.21 3.47 4.00
N SER A 211 5.76 2.50 3.21
CA SER A 211 4.74 1.53 3.62
C SER A 211 5.22 0.63 4.74
N PHE A 212 6.48 0.16 4.71
CA PHE A 212 7.09 -0.57 5.81
C PHE A 212 7.19 0.28 7.08
N ALA A 213 7.71 1.51 6.97
CA ALA A 213 7.83 2.41 8.12
C ALA A 213 6.46 2.67 8.77
N SER A 214 5.45 2.98 7.96
CA SER A 214 4.09 3.25 8.42
C SER A 214 3.43 2.02 9.05
N THR A 215 3.66 0.85 8.49
CA THR A 215 3.20 -0.42 9.06
C THR A 215 3.85 -0.67 10.42
N PHE A 216 5.15 -0.45 10.55
CA PHE A 216 5.87 -0.65 11.81
C PHE A 216 5.38 0.29 12.91
N VAL A 217 5.15 1.57 12.60
CA VAL A 217 4.58 2.53 13.57
C VAL A 217 3.22 2.07 14.05
N ARG A 218 2.30 1.75 13.13
CA ARG A 218 0.95 1.33 13.49
C ARG A 218 0.93 -0.01 14.23
N ALA A 219 1.73 -0.97 13.80
CA ALA A 219 1.85 -2.24 14.48
C ALA A 219 2.35 -2.06 15.92
N ARG A 220 3.34 -1.20 16.16
CA ARG A 220 3.80 -0.86 17.51
C ARG A 220 2.69 -0.25 18.36
N SER A 221 1.92 0.71 17.82
CA SER A 221 0.79 1.29 18.55
C SER A 221 -0.28 0.26 18.89
N MET A 222 -0.63 -0.61 17.93
CA MET A 222 -1.59 -1.69 18.15
C MET A 222 -1.10 -2.73 19.17
N ILE A 223 0.19 -3.04 19.19
CA ILE A 223 0.78 -3.92 20.20
C ILE A 223 0.64 -3.32 21.58
N LEU A 224 0.98 -2.05 21.79
CA LEU A 224 0.83 -1.38 23.08
C LEU A 224 -0.63 -1.41 23.58
N GLU A 225 -1.57 -1.15 22.69
CA GLU A 225 -3.00 -1.18 23.01
C GLU A 225 -3.46 -2.59 23.40
N ARG A 226 -3.14 -3.60 22.60
CA ARG A 226 -3.58 -4.99 22.81
C ARG A 226 -2.89 -5.68 23.99
N GLU A 227 -1.63 -5.31 24.26
CA GLU A 227 -0.79 -5.87 25.32
C GLU A 227 -0.73 -4.96 26.58
N ARG A 228 -1.61 -3.96 26.72
CA ARG A 228 -1.60 -2.95 27.81
C ARG A 228 -1.57 -3.51 29.21
N ARG A 229 -2.04 -4.75 29.41
CA ARG A 229 -2.05 -5.46 30.70
C ARG A 229 -0.79 -6.29 30.95
N GLN A 230 0.08 -6.42 29.97
CA GLN A 230 1.34 -7.17 30.11
C GLN A 230 2.36 -6.37 30.92
N THR A 231 3.16 -7.09 31.72
CA THR A 231 4.16 -6.49 32.62
C THR A 231 5.17 -5.61 31.91
N TRP A 232 5.62 -6.02 30.73
CA TRP A 232 6.58 -5.26 29.93
C TRP A 232 6.02 -3.92 29.45
N VAL A 233 4.74 -3.84 29.08
CA VAL A 233 4.07 -2.58 28.67
C VAL A 233 3.90 -1.68 29.88
N GLN A 234 3.48 -2.25 31.03
CA GLN A 234 3.34 -1.48 32.27
C GLN A 234 4.68 -0.92 32.75
N ALA A 235 5.77 -1.65 32.57
CA ALA A 235 7.12 -1.17 32.86
C ALA A 235 7.51 0.03 31.97
N LEU A 236 7.24 -0.03 30.64
CA LEU A 236 7.48 1.10 29.74
C LEU A 236 6.74 2.38 30.15
N VAL A 237 5.46 2.25 30.58
CA VAL A 237 4.68 3.41 31.04
C VAL A 237 5.24 4.00 32.33
N LYS A 238 5.71 3.16 33.26
CA LYS A 238 6.35 3.64 34.52
C LYS A 238 7.70 4.33 34.26
N GLU A 239 8.45 3.90 33.25
CA GLU A 239 9.73 4.49 32.87
C GLU A 239 9.58 5.79 32.05
N GLY A 240 8.35 6.21 31.73
CA GLY A 240 8.07 7.43 30.95
C GLY A 240 8.53 7.38 29.50
N LYS A 241 8.66 6.18 28.96
CA LYS A 241 9.12 5.93 27.58
C LYS A 241 8.00 5.56 26.61
#